data_39b58e70e74e245b17da518df1cec07d
#
_entry.id   39b58e70e74e245b17da518df1cec07d
#
_cell.length_a   1.000
_cell.length_b   1.000
_cell.length_c   1.000
_cell.angle_alpha   90.00
_cell.angle_beta   90.00
_cell.angle_gamma   90.00
#
_symmetry.space_group_name_H-M   'P 1'
#
loop_
_entity.id
_entity.type
_entity.pdbx_description
1 polymer ?
#
loop_
_entity_poly.entity_id
_entity_poly.type
_entity_poly.pdbx_seq_one_letter_code
_entity_poly.pdbx_strand_id
1 'polypeptide(L)'
;MNIKFYTLKIKEKDSQHSRASRRFRALIPLKGMRPNDGQIEDLDKATRDDIIVLAKDSSIKDAQFLLDNNVKFVFDICDDKWSTRKKKLNDTYNFLCEKANLVVTSTPTLANIILRNTGKKAYVITDPFERERKEPNLQTITNNTVIKFAYYGAGKNFEYINWSELVRNLKSVHEKIEIHCVIGKMESHIGKVMQLIEQKVLIPYQWSYELQDTIVDQCHFVILPIVNRNENILAKSPNRLIDGLQRGKLVFTNTGVNSYEPFRNYTYFGGDNYNYANPFKYAINNRDEVLRRIKDGQDYIDKHHTPDIIGKQWIEIERLV
;
A
#
# COMPACT_ATOMS: atom_id res chain seq x y z
N MET A 1 8.04 -6.36 28.22
CA MET A 1 8.82 -6.83 27.02
C MET A 1 9.00 -5.68 26.04
N ASN A 2 10.06 -5.68 25.22
CA ASN A 2 10.26 -4.66 24.18
C ASN A 2 9.96 -5.30 22.81
N ILE A 3 9.31 -4.56 21.92
CA ILE A 3 9.04 -5.03 20.55
C ILE A 3 10.17 -4.58 19.64
N LYS A 4 10.85 -5.52 18.99
CA LYS A 4 11.98 -5.27 18.09
C LYS A 4 11.67 -5.79 16.68
N PHE A 5 11.65 -4.91 15.70
CA PHE A 5 11.45 -5.29 14.30
C PHE A 5 12.79 -5.76 13.72
N TYR A 6 12.85 -7.03 13.33
CA TYR A 6 14.02 -7.55 12.64
C TYR A 6 14.07 -7.05 11.21
N THR A 7 15.03 -6.18 10.98
CA THR A 7 15.25 -5.57 9.69
C THR A 7 16.61 -6.00 9.18
N LEU A 8 16.63 -6.92 8.22
CA LEU A 8 17.86 -7.36 7.56
C LEU A 8 18.74 -6.16 7.19
N LYS A 9 20.07 -6.27 7.44
CA LYS A 9 21.06 -5.21 7.17
C LYS A 9 20.82 -4.55 5.82
N ILE A 10 20.48 -3.28 5.85
CA ILE A 10 20.35 -2.46 4.65
C ILE A 10 21.63 -1.66 4.54
N LYS A 11 22.27 -1.73 3.39
CA LYS A 11 23.34 -0.81 3.03
C LYS A 11 22.79 0.62 3.19
N GLU A 12 23.50 1.49 3.88
CA GLU A 12 23.09 2.86 4.26
C GLU A 12 22.49 3.73 3.14
N LYS A 13 22.73 3.37 1.88
CA LYS A 13 22.14 4.02 0.70
C LYS A 13 20.63 3.85 0.55
N ASP A 14 19.99 2.94 1.31
CA ASP A 14 18.59 2.56 1.12
C ASP A 14 17.65 3.05 2.24
N SER A 15 18.09 3.87 3.19
CA SER A 15 17.25 4.28 4.34
C SER A 15 15.99 5.06 3.94
N GLN A 16 16.05 5.92 2.91
CA GLN A 16 14.90 6.64 2.36
C GLN A 16 14.16 5.84 1.27
N HIS A 17 14.83 4.87 0.64
CA HIS A 17 14.30 4.04 -0.44
C HIS A 17 13.94 2.62 0.01
N SER A 18 13.82 2.38 1.30
CA SER A 18 13.44 1.07 1.82
C SER A 18 12.12 0.61 1.21
N ARG A 19 11.97 -0.70 0.99
CA ARG A 19 10.74 -1.30 0.47
C ARG A 19 9.53 -0.82 1.27
N ALA A 20 8.43 -0.52 0.60
CA ALA A 20 7.19 -0.02 1.21
C ALA A 20 6.76 -0.86 2.43
N SER A 21 6.86 -2.19 2.33
CA SER A 21 6.55 -3.08 3.46
C SER A 21 7.37 -2.81 4.72
N ARG A 22 8.66 -2.47 4.59
CA ARG A 22 9.49 -2.12 5.74
C ARG A 22 9.05 -0.79 6.35
N ARG A 23 8.79 0.23 5.51
CA ARG A 23 8.34 1.53 6.00
C ARG A 23 7.02 1.40 6.75
N PHE A 24 6.01 0.82 6.12
CA PHE A 24 4.66 0.72 6.68
C PHE A 24 4.54 -0.27 7.83
N ARG A 25 5.36 -1.34 7.87
CA ARG A 25 5.23 -2.39 8.88
C ARG A 25 6.19 -2.25 10.06
N ALA A 26 7.26 -1.45 9.92
CA ALA A 26 8.25 -1.25 10.96
C ALA A 26 8.54 0.24 11.23
N LEU A 27 9.11 0.98 10.26
CA LEU A 27 9.68 2.29 10.51
C LEU A 27 8.65 3.34 10.92
N ILE A 28 7.48 3.35 10.28
CA ILE A 28 6.44 4.34 10.57
C ILE A 28 5.71 4.01 11.88
N PRO A 29 5.28 2.76 12.14
CA PRO A 29 4.71 2.39 13.43
C PRO A 29 5.60 2.72 14.63
N LEU A 30 6.92 2.56 14.51
CA LEU A 30 7.87 2.89 15.59
C LEU A 30 7.77 4.33 16.08
N LYS A 31 7.32 5.27 15.24
CA LYS A 31 7.10 6.67 15.66
C LYS A 31 6.01 6.81 16.73
N GLY A 32 5.06 5.88 16.77
CA GLY A 32 3.96 5.85 17.74
C GLY A 32 4.13 4.79 18.84
N MET A 33 5.29 4.12 18.91
CA MET A 33 5.59 3.09 19.89
C MET A 33 6.42 3.64 21.07
N ARG A 34 6.72 2.76 22.04
CA ARG A 34 7.49 3.16 23.24
C ARG A 34 8.97 3.44 22.89
N PRO A 35 9.69 4.27 23.66
CA PRO A 35 11.11 4.57 23.41
C PRO A 35 12.04 3.35 23.38
N ASN A 36 11.69 2.29 24.12
CA ASN A 36 12.47 1.05 24.17
C ASN A 36 12.14 0.07 23.06
N ASP A 37 11.05 0.28 22.31
CA ASP A 37 10.77 -0.48 21.09
C ASP A 37 11.68 0.01 19.96
N GLY A 38 11.98 -0.84 18.97
CA GLY A 38 12.92 -0.41 17.96
C GLY A 38 13.16 -1.43 16.85
N GLN A 39 14.26 -1.22 16.16
CA GLN A 39 14.78 -2.13 15.15
C GLN A 39 15.95 -2.95 15.70
N ILE A 40 16.08 -4.17 15.22
CA ILE A 40 17.23 -5.02 15.46
C ILE A 40 17.74 -5.55 14.11
N GLU A 41 19.03 -5.42 13.86
CA GLU A 41 19.69 -5.86 12.61
C GLU A 41 20.38 -7.20 12.76
N ASP A 42 20.63 -7.59 14.01
CA ASP A 42 21.34 -8.81 14.36
C ASP A 42 20.56 -9.54 15.44
N LEU A 43 20.12 -10.76 15.15
CA LEU A 43 19.36 -11.56 16.10
C LEU A 43 20.14 -11.99 17.32
N ASP A 44 21.48 -12.02 17.24
CA ASP A 44 22.35 -12.32 18.40
C ASP A 44 22.18 -11.31 19.55
N LYS A 45 21.63 -10.13 19.25
CA LYS A 45 21.34 -9.09 20.25
C LYS A 45 19.95 -9.21 20.87
N ALA A 46 19.13 -10.15 20.40
CA ALA A 46 17.81 -10.38 20.94
C ALA A 46 17.89 -11.04 22.31
N THR A 47 17.07 -10.60 23.25
CA THR A 47 16.99 -11.14 24.61
C THR A 47 15.65 -11.80 24.86
N ARG A 48 15.53 -12.56 25.94
CA ARG A 48 14.26 -13.19 26.34
C ARG A 48 13.18 -12.18 26.75
N ASP A 49 13.57 -10.94 27.02
CA ASP A 49 12.65 -9.85 27.34
C ASP A 49 12.15 -9.11 26.08
N ASP A 50 12.62 -9.51 24.89
CA ASP A 50 12.18 -8.95 23.64
C ASP A 50 11.10 -9.83 22.97
N ILE A 51 10.27 -9.18 22.17
CA ILE A 51 9.39 -9.81 21.17
C ILE A 51 9.93 -9.40 19.81
N ILE A 52 10.45 -10.37 19.05
CA ILE A 52 11.04 -10.10 17.73
C ILE A 52 9.97 -10.21 16.66
N VAL A 53 9.77 -9.13 15.89
CA VAL A 53 8.87 -9.15 14.73
C VAL A 53 9.68 -9.56 13.50
N LEU A 54 9.46 -10.79 13.04
CA LEU A 54 10.00 -11.30 11.78
C LEU A 54 9.11 -10.87 10.61
N ALA A 55 9.69 -10.13 9.66
CA ALA A 55 8.97 -9.70 8.45
C ALA A 55 8.95 -10.79 7.38
N LYS A 56 8.19 -10.58 6.34
CA LYS A 56 7.97 -11.50 5.20
C LYS A 56 9.21 -12.03 4.49
N ASP A 57 10.36 -11.38 4.63
CA ASP A 57 11.63 -11.79 4.01
C ASP A 57 12.51 -12.62 4.97
N SER A 58 12.03 -12.92 6.19
CA SER A 58 12.72 -13.76 7.17
C SER A 58 12.75 -15.22 6.76
N SER A 59 13.74 -15.96 7.24
CA SER A 59 13.99 -17.35 6.92
C SER A 59 13.63 -18.30 8.07
N ILE A 60 13.56 -19.60 7.76
CA ILE A 60 13.44 -20.65 8.77
C ILE A 60 14.60 -20.59 9.78
N LYS A 61 15.81 -20.26 9.32
CA LYS A 61 17.00 -20.14 10.18
C LYS A 61 16.84 -19.04 11.23
N ASP A 62 16.26 -17.90 10.83
CA ASP A 62 16.01 -16.79 11.76
C ASP A 62 15.04 -17.21 12.87
N ALA A 63 13.94 -17.87 12.50
CA ALA A 63 12.99 -18.37 13.48
C ALA A 63 13.60 -19.49 14.37
N GLN A 64 14.36 -20.41 13.80
CA GLN A 64 15.01 -21.46 14.57
C GLN A 64 15.99 -20.90 15.59
N PHE A 65 16.79 -19.90 15.20
CA PHE A 65 17.69 -19.20 16.13
C PHE A 65 16.92 -18.61 17.33
N LEU A 66 15.77 -17.96 17.10
CA LEU A 66 14.96 -17.40 18.19
C LEU A 66 14.38 -18.49 19.10
N LEU A 67 13.91 -19.61 18.51
CA LEU A 67 13.41 -20.75 19.27
C LEU A 67 14.48 -21.38 20.15
N ASP A 68 15.67 -21.62 19.60
CA ASP A 68 16.80 -22.22 20.32
C ASP A 68 17.27 -21.36 21.50
N ASN A 69 17.08 -20.03 21.41
CA ASN A 69 17.42 -19.08 22.46
C ASN A 69 16.24 -18.71 23.38
N ASN A 70 15.07 -19.36 23.23
CA ASN A 70 13.83 -19.07 23.96
C ASN A 70 13.39 -17.60 23.87
N VAL A 71 13.57 -16.99 22.69
CA VAL A 71 13.10 -15.62 22.38
C VAL A 71 11.76 -15.72 21.68
N LYS A 72 10.77 -14.97 22.15
CA LYS A 72 9.45 -14.91 21.55
C LYS A 72 9.49 -14.18 20.21
N PHE A 73 8.73 -14.64 19.23
CA PHE A 73 8.63 -13.93 17.96
C PHE A 73 7.21 -13.88 17.38
N VAL A 74 6.98 -12.82 16.66
CA VAL A 74 5.78 -12.55 15.86
C VAL A 74 6.15 -12.62 14.39
N PHE A 75 5.32 -13.26 13.57
CA PHE A 75 5.54 -13.28 12.13
C PHE A 75 4.58 -12.32 11.44
N ASP A 76 5.12 -11.24 10.82
CA ASP A 76 4.35 -10.22 10.11
C ASP A 76 4.28 -10.47 8.60
N ILE A 77 3.08 -10.70 8.08
CA ILE A 77 2.81 -11.04 6.69
C ILE A 77 2.00 -9.92 6.04
N CYS A 78 2.56 -9.25 5.02
CA CYS A 78 1.91 -8.17 4.29
C CYS A 78 1.62 -8.48 2.80
N ASP A 79 1.95 -9.68 2.33
CA ASP A 79 1.70 -10.15 0.97
C ASP A 79 1.28 -11.61 0.96
N ASP A 80 0.30 -11.98 0.12
CA ASP A 80 0.00 -13.39 -0.15
C ASP A 80 1.13 -14.02 -0.98
N LYS A 81 1.82 -14.99 -0.37
CA LYS A 81 2.90 -15.74 -1.02
C LYS A 81 2.45 -17.12 -1.49
N TRP A 82 1.36 -17.65 -0.93
CA TRP A 82 0.83 -18.97 -1.31
C TRP A 82 0.34 -18.97 -2.77
N SER A 83 -0.26 -17.86 -3.23
CA SER A 83 -0.68 -17.70 -4.63
C SER A 83 0.47 -17.76 -5.65
N THR A 84 1.72 -17.56 -5.22
CA THR A 84 2.90 -17.63 -6.11
C THR A 84 3.26 -19.05 -6.53
N ARG A 85 2.69 -20.09 -5.90
CA ARG A 85 2.95 -21.53 -6.14
C ARG A 85 4.43 -21.93 -6.02
N LYS A 86 5.25 -21.14 -5.34
CA LYS A 86 6.66 -21.46 -5.07
C LYS A 86 6.74 -22.32 -3.81
N LYS A 87 6.85 -23.64 -3.94
CA LYS A 87 6.85 -24.61 -2.83
C LYS A 87 7.78 -24.19 -1.68
N LYS A 88 9.06 -23.92 -1.96
CA LYS A 88 10.03 -23.52 -0.92
C LYS A 88 9.59 -22.28 -0.12
N LEU A 89 8.93 -21.33 -0.76
CA LEU A 89 8.44 -20.13 -0.10
C LEU A 89 7.23 -20.45 0.78
N ASN A 90 6.33 -21.27 0.28
CA ASN A 90 5.16 -21.72 1.03
C ASN A 90 5.57 -22.54 2.27
N ASP A 91 6.53 -23.45 2.13
CA ASP A 91 7.07 -24.23 3.24
C ASP A 91 7.68 -23.31 4.31
N THR A 92 8.41 -22.26 3.91
CA THR A 92 8.95 -21.25 4.83
C THR A 92 7.83 -20.53 5.58
N TYR A 93 6.80 -20.06 4.86
CA TYR A 93 5.70 -19.33 5.48
C TYR A 93 4.87 -20.21 6.41
N ASN A 94 4.63 -21.46 6.02
CA ASN A 94 3.93 -22.44 6.87
C ASN A 94 4.71 -22.68 8.15
N PHE A 95 6.04 -22.91 8.07
CA PHE A 95 6.89 -23.09 9.24
C PHE A 95 6.87 -21.86 10.15
N LEU A 96 7.06 -20.67 9.60
CA LEU A 96 7.05 -19.42 10.38
C LEU A 96 5.69 -19.20 11.06
N CYS A 97 4.58 -19.42 10.35
CA CYS A 97 3.24 -19.34 10.93
C CYS A 97 3.03 -20.35 12.04
N GLU A 98 3.49 -21.60 11.87
CA GLU A 98 3.33 -22.64 12.87
C GLU A 98 4.08 -22.32 14.16
N LYS A 99 5.31 -21.84 14.04
CA LYS A 99 6.22 -21.63 15.18
C LYS A 99 6.09 -20.26 15.84
N ALA A 100 5.53 -19.26 15.15
CA ALA A 100 5.32 -17.94 15.74
C ALA A 100 4.37 -17.99 16.94
N ASN A 101 4.68 -17.21 17.97
CA ASN A 101 3.79 -16.98 19.11
C ASN A 101 2.50 -16.27 18.65
N LEU A 102 2.64 -15.33 17.70
CA LEU A 102 1.52 -14.64 17.06
C LEU A 102 1.82 -14.40 15.58
N VAL A 103 0.80 -14.53 14.73
CA VAL A 103 0.88 -14.10 13.33
C VAL A 103 0.14 -12.79 13.20
N VAL A 104 0.78 -11.81 12.55
CA VAL A 104 0.20 -10.48 12.28
C VAL A 104 0.11 -10.27 10.77
N THR A 105 -0.90 -9.53 10.33
CA THR A 105 -1.09 -9.20 8.91
C THR A 105 -1.72 -7.83 8.72
N SER A 106 -1.65 -7.30 7.48
CA SER A 106 -2.12 -5.94 7.17
C SER A 106 -3.60 -5.84 6.81
N THR A 107 -4.27 -6.94 6.45
CA THR A 107 -5.68 -6.89 6.01
C THR A 107 -6.48 -8.13 6.47
N PRO A 108 -7.81 -7.98 6.67
CA PRO A 108 -8.68 -9.13 6.99
C PRO A 108 -8.67 -10.20 5.88
N THR A 109 -8.58 -9.79 4.61
CA THR A 109 -8.49 -10.73 3.49
C THR A 109 -7.24 -11.59 3.58
N LEU A 110 -6.09 -10.99 3.92
CA LEU A 110 -4.85 -11.74 4.09
C LEU A 110 -4.90 -12.63 5.33
N ALA A 111 -5.57 -12.21 6.41
CA ALA A 111 -5.82 -13.05 7.59
C ALA A 111 -6.61 -14.32 7.23
N ASN A 112 -7.63 -14.22 6.39
CA ASN A 112 -8.38 -15.37 5.89
C ASN A 112 -7.54 -16.29 5.00
N ILE A 113 -6.65 -15.74 4.18
CA ILE A 113 -5.70 -16.52 3.36
C ILE A 113 -4.74 -17.29 4.27
N ILE A 114 -4.20 -16.64 5.30
CA ILE A 114 -3.32 -17.28 6.30
C ILE A 114 -4.06 -18.43 7.00
N LEU A 115 -5.26 -18.16 7.51
CA LEU A 115 -6.07 -19.18 8.19
C LEU A 115 -6.31 -20.41 7.30
N ARG A 116 -6.69 -20.19 6.04
CA ARG A 116 -6.97 -21.27 5.07
C ARG A 116 -5.72 -22.11 4.76
N ASN A 117 -4.55 -21.49 4.67
CA ASN A 117 -3.32 -22.20 4.27
C ASN A 117 -2.56 -22.83 5.46
N THR A 118 -2.71 -22.29 6.66
CA THR A 118 -1.88 -22.69 7.83
C THR A 118 -2.67 -23.12 9.05
N GLY A 119 -3.99 -22.92 9.07
CA GLY A 119 -4.83 -23.11 10.25
C GLY A 119 -4.62 -22.08 11.38
N LYS A 120 -3.67 -21.14 11.23
CA LYS A 120 -3.39 -20.11 12.24
C LYS A 120 -4.27 -18.88 12.04
N LYS A 121 -4.86 -18.39 13.12
CA LYS A 121 -5.51 -17.08 13.14
C LYS A 121 -4.44 -15.98 13.16
N ALA A 122 -4.60 -14.98 12.31
CA ALA A 122 -3.72 -13.82 12.29
C ALA A 122 -4.43 -12.60 12.90
N TYR A 123 -3.68 -11.83 13.69
CA TYR A 123 -4.12 -10.54 14.19
C TYR A 123 -3.92 -9.46 13.11
N VAL A 124 -4.91 -8.59 12.89
CA VAL A 124 -4.85 -7.59 11.83
C VAL A 124 -4.40 -6.26 12.41
N ILE A 125 -3.24 -5.79 11.94
CA ILE A 125 -2.74 -4.43 12.17
C ILE A 125 -2.61 -3.79 10.80
N THR A 126 -3.44 -2.80 10.51
CA THR A 126 -3.43 -2.11 9.21
C THR A 126 -2.16 -1.25 9.08
N ASP A 127 -1.91 -0.78 7.85
CA ASP A 127 -0.77 0.09 7.62
C ASP A 127 -1.08 1.55 8.02
N PRO A 128 -0.12 2.28 8.61
CA PRO A 128 -0.25 3.71 8.87
C PRO A 128 -0.13 4.51 7.56
N PHE A 129 -0.52 5.77 7.59
CA PHE A 129 -0.14 6.69 6.53
C PHE A 129 1.32 7.13 6.67
N GLU A 130 1.91 7.52 5.54
CA GLU A 130 3.31 7.93 5.47
C GLU A 130 3.47 9.42 5.15
N ARG A 131 2.52 10.00 4.41
CA ARG A 131 2.58 11.36 3.90
C ARG A 131 1.84 12.33 4.80
N GLU A 132 2.36 13.54 4.92
CA GLU A 132 1.64 14.61 5.59
C GLU A 132 0.35 14.96 4.87
N ARG A 133 -0.68 15.27 5.66
CA ARG A 133 -1.96 15.74 5.16
C ARG A 133 -1.78 17.07 4.42
N LYS A 134 -2.34 17.16 3.22
CA LYS A 134 -2.43 18.39 2.45
C LYS A 134 -3.89 18.80 2.28
N GLU A 135 -4.13 20.10 2.32
CA GLU A 135 -5.48 20.62 2.05
C GLU A 135 -5.96 20.20 0.65
N PRO A 136 -7.22 19.76 0.55
CA PRO A 136 -7.82 19.46 -0.74
C PRO A 136 -7.80 20.69 -1.65
N ASN A 137 -7.19 20.54 -2.82
CA ASN A 137 -7.14 21.61 -3.80
C ASN A 137 -7.52 21.06 -5.18
N LEU A 138 -8.72 21.38 -5.62
CA LEU A 138 -9.20 21.08 -6.95
C LEU A 138 -9.53 22.40 -7.65
N GLN A 139 -8.74 22.76 -8.66
CA GLN A 139 -8.99 23.94 -9.49
C GLN A 139 -10.30 23.76 -10.28
N THR A 140 -10.91 24.87 -10.65
CA THR A 140 -12.08 24.85 -11.53
C THR A 140 -11.71 24.26 -12.89
N ILE A 141 -12.43 23.22 -13.29
CA ILE A 141 -12.21 22.52 -14.56
C ILE A 141 -13.11 23.14 -15.62
N THR A 142 -12.50 23.57 -16.71
CA THR A 142 -13.18 24.10 -17.91
C THR A 142 -12.86 23.21 -19.10
N ASN A 143 -13.56 23.37 -20.22
CA ASN A 143 -13.28 22.61 -21.45
C ASN A 143 -11.83 22.81 -21.97
N ASN A 144 -11.15 23.86 -21.55
CA ASN A 144 -9.77 24.13 -21.93
C ASN A 144 -8.73 23.56 -20.95
N THR A 145 -9.15 23.14 -19.76
CA THR A 145 -8.25 22.58 -18.76
C THR A 145 -7.69 21.24 -19.22
N VAL A 146 -6.39 21.05 -19.14
CA VAL A 146 -5.78 19.71 -19.26
C VAL A 146 -5.92 19.02 -17.91
N ILE A 147 -6.78 18.01 -17.84
CA ILE A 147 -7.00 17.27 -16.59
C ILE A 147 -5.88 16.24 -16.41
N LYS A 148 -5.17 16.34 -15.29
CA LYS A 148 -4.04 15.49 -14.96
C LYS A 148 -4.42 14.46 -13.89
N PHE A 149 -4.15 13.20 -14.18
CA PHE A 149 -4.27 12.10 -13.24
C PHE A 149 -2.87 11.61 -12.83
N ALA A 150 -2.66 11.32 -11.57
CA ALA A 150 -1.47 10.63 -11.10
C ALA A 150 -1.77 9.12 -10.96
N TYR A 151 -0.91 8.29 -11.51
CA TYR A 151 -0.82 6.86 -11.21
C TYR A 151 0.55 6.57 -10.59
N TYR A 152 0.60 5.77 -9.53
CA TYR A 152 1.86 5.32 -8.94
C TYR A 152 1.77 3.90 -8.41
N GLY A 153 2.88 3.17 -8.52
CA GLY A 153 2.94 1.79 -8.07
C GLY A 153 4.08 0.98 -8.65
N ALA A 154 4.06 -0.33 -8.38
CA ALA A 154 5.02 -1.25 -8.96
C ALA A 154 4.83 -1.35 -10.47
N GLY A 155 5.93 -1.33 -11.24
CA GLY A 155 5.89 -1.42 -12.71
C GLY A 155 5.13 -2.65 -13.22
N LYS A 156 5.25 -3.80 -12.54
CA LYS A 156 4.48 -4.99 -12.89
C LYS A 156 2.95 -4.78 -12.85
N ASN A 157 2.44 -3.97 -11.93
CA ASN A 157 1.01 -3.67 -11.88
C ASN A 157 0.58 -2.77 -13.04
N PHE A 158 1.47 -1.90 -13.50
CA PHE A 158 1.25 -1.03 -14.66
C PHE A 158 1.01 -1.83 -15.96
N GLU A 159 1.71 -2.95 -16.16
CA GLU A 159 1.58 -3.80 -17.35
C GLU A 159 0.21 -4.47 -17.49
N TYR A 160 -0.49 -4.72 -16.40
CA TYR A 160 -1.79 -5.38 -16.41
C TYR A 160 -2.94 -4.43 -16.72
N ILE A 161 -2.71 -3.13 -16.73
CA ILE A 161 -3.74 -2.13 -17.00
C ILE A 161 -3.97 -2.02 -18.51
N ASN A 162 -5.22 -2.11 -18.94
CA ASN A 162 -5.60 -1.75 -20.30
C ASN A 162 -5.70 -0.22 -20.42
N TRP A 163 -4.55 0.41 -20.60
CA TRP A 163 -4.42 1.86 -20.69
C TRP A 163 -5.24 2.47 -21.82
N SER A 164 -5.33 1.80 -22.98
CA SER A 164 -6.12 2.29 -24.12
C SER A 164 -7.61 2.35 -23.78
N GLU A 165 -8.13 1.35 -23.09
CA GLU A 165 -9.51 1.33 -22.62
C GLU A 165 -9.78 2.43 -21.59
N LEU A 166 -8.90 2.55 -20.59
CA LEU A 166 -8.97 3.57 -19.56
C LEU A 166 -8.97 4.98 -20.17
N VAL A 167 -8.01 5.26 -21.05
CA VAL A 167 -7.90 6.55 -21.75
C VAL A 167 -9.15 6.85 -22.56
N ARG A 168 -9.67 5.86 -23.32
CA ARG A 168 -10.90 6.02 -24.10
C ARG A 168 -12.08 6.39 -23.20
N ASN A 169 -12.24 5.74 -22.06
CA ASN A 169 -13.31 6.04 -21.09
C ASN A 169 -13.18 7.46 -20.52
N LEU A 170 -11.98 7.87 -20.13
CA LEU A 170 -11.77 9.23 -19.61
C LEU A 170 -11.98 10.29 -20.69
N LYS A 171 -11.48 10.05 -21.91
CA LYS A 171 -11.65 10.99 -23.05
C LYS A 171 -13.11 11.12 -23.53
N SER A 172 -13.96 10.13 -23.28
CA SER A 172 -15.40 10.26 -23.57
C SER A 172 -16.09 11.34 -22.71
N VAL A 173 -15.47 11.76 -21.61
CA VAL A 173 -15.99 12.80 -20.70
C VAL A 173 -15.27 14.13 -20.90
N HIS A 174 -13.95 14.10 -21.07
CA HIS A 174 -13.12 15.29 -21.24
C HIS A 174 -11.94 14.97 -22.16
N GLU A 175 -11.83 15.69 -23.27
CA GLU A 175 -10.88 15.37 -24.35
C GLU A 175 -9.41 15.53 -23.92
N LYS A 176 -9.14 16.61 -23.16
CA LYS A 176 -7.78 16.98 -22.77
C LYS A 176 -7.39 16.32 -21.45
N ILE A 177 -6.81 15.14 -21.51
CA ILE A 177 -6.34 14.40 -20.33
C ILE A 177 -4.86 14.03 -20.46
N GLU A 178 -4.17 13.97 -19.33
CA GLU A 178 -2.83 13.43 -19.16
C GLU A 178 -2.84 12.46 -17.95
N ILE A 179 -2.13 11.35 -18.04
CA ILE A 179 -1.92 10.42 -16.94
C ILE A 179 -0.42 10.34 -16.66
N HIS A 180 -0.02 10.89 -15.53
CA HIS A 180 1.36 10.92 -15.06
C HIS A 180 1.64 9.66 -14.25
N CYS A 181 2.48 8.78 -14.78
CA CYS A 181 2.72 7.42 -14.26
C CYS A 181 4.07 7.33 -13.56
N VAL A 182 4.10 7.34 -12.23
CA VAL A 182 5.33 7.16 -11.43
C VAL A 182 5.50 5.69 -11.08
N ILE A 183 6.40 4.98 -11.77
CA ILE A 183 6.55 3.53 -11.70
C ILE A 183 7.99 3.10 -11.48
N GLY A 184 8.17 2.04 -10.69
CA GLY A 184 9.48 1.42 -10.52
C GLY A 184 9.88 0.61 -11.78
N LYS A 185 11.18 0.68 -12.16
CA LYS A 185 11.72 -0.01 -13.34
C LYS A 185 10.97 0.34 -14.64
N MET A 186 10.75 1.63 -14.85
CA MET A 186 9.96 2.19 -15.94
C MET A 186 10.32 1.57 -17.31
N GLU A 187 11.60 1.51 -17.65
CA GLU A 187 12.09 1.03 -18.96
C GLU A 187 11.61 -0.37 -19.32
N SER A 188 11.43 -1.23 -18.31
CA SER A 188 10.99 -2.61 -18.51
C SER A 188 9.49 -2.75 -18.78
N HIS A 189 8.70 -1.69 -18.60
CA HIS A 189 7.24 -1.77 -18.54
C HIS A 189 6.48 -0.88 -19.52
N ILE A 190 7.17 0.03 -20.24
CA ILE A 190 6.52 1.03 -21.11
C ILE A 190 6.26 0.55 -22.56
N GLY A 191 6.89 -0.52 -23.00
CA GLY A 191 6.83 -0.95 -24.42
C GLY A 191 5.41 -1.11 -24.98
N LYS A 192 4.48 -1.63 -24.16
CA LYS A 192 3.08 -1.85 -24.58
C LYS A 192 2.23 -0.58 -24.70
N VAL A 193 2.73 0.56 -24.23
CA VAL A 193 1.99 1.83 -24.18
C VAL A 193 2.69 2.96 -24.94
N MET A 194 3.68 2.63 -25.78
CA MET A 194 4.48 3.60 -26.52
C MET A 194 3.60 4.58 -27.33
N GLN A 195 2.56 4.11 -28.00
CA GLN A 195 1.65 4.96 -28.76
C GLN A 195 0.99 6.03 -27.88
N LEU A 196 0.56 5.70 -26.66
CA LEU A 196 -0.05 6.66 -25.73
C LEU A 196 0.99 7.62 -25.16
N ILE A 197 2.25 7.22 -25.07
CA ILE A 197 3.38 8.08 -24.67
C ILE A 197 3.69 9.07 -25.79
N GLU A 198 3.78 8.63 -27.04
CA GLU A 198 3.99 9.50 -28.20
C GLU A 198 2.87 10.54 -28.37
N GLN A 199 1.63 10.15 -28.04
CA GLN A 199 0.48 11.06 -28.01
C GLN A 199 0.45 11.97 -26.79
N LYS A 200 1.43 11.88 -25.88
CA LYS A 200 1.51 12.63 -24.62
C LYS A 200 0.28 12.46 -23.70
N VAL A 201 -0.40 11.33 -23.80
CA VAL A 201 -1.53 10.98 -22.92
C VAL A 201 -1.04 10.24 -21.69
N LEU A 202 -0.05 9.33 -21.84
CA LEU A 202 0.69 8.72 -20.75
C LEU A 202 2.07 9.35 -20.64
N ILE A 203 2.41 9.82 -19.45
CA ILE A 203 3.70 10.47 -19.17
C ILE A 203 4.39 9.66 -18.07
N PRO A 204 5.30 8.74 -18.43
CA PRO A 204 5.96 7.87 -17.47
C PRO A 204 7.14 8.56 -16.80
N TYR A 205 7.32 8.26 -15.50
CA TYR A 205 8.44 8.71 -14.68
C TYR A 205 9.05 7.53 -13.93
N GLN A 206 10.37 7.49 -13.85
CA GLN A 206 11.06 6.56 -12.96
C GLN A 206 10.76 6.94 -11.52
N TRP A 207 10.30 5.98 -10.73
CA TRP A 207 9.93 6.22 -9.35
C TRP A 207 11.11 6.70 -8.49
N SER A 208 10.89 7.79 -7.76
CA SER A 208 11.57 8.12 -6.52
C SER A 208 10.51 8.64 -5.53
N TYR A 209 10.89 8.72 -4.27
CA TYR A 209 9.97 9.16 -3.21
C TYR A 209 9.52 10.60 -3.43
N GLU A 210 10.48 11.49 -3.71
CA GLU A 210 10.28 12.93 -3.90
C GLU A 210 9.54 13.22 -5.21
N LEU A 211 9.88 12.47 -6.27
CA LEU A 211 9.23 12.65 -7.57
C LEU A 211 7.76 12.22 -7.53
N GLN A 212 7.43 11.14 -6.80
CA GLN A 212 6.03 10.75 -6.62
C GLN A 212 5.25 11.87 -5.97
N ASP A 213 5.78 12.52 -4.94
CA ASP A 213 5.15 13.63 -4.24
C ASP A 213 4.91 14.81 -5.18
N THR A 214 5.95 15.21 -5.89
CA THR A 214 5.90 16.34 -6.83
C THR A 214 4.83 16.10 -7.91
N ILE A 215 4.80 14.91 -8.50
CA ILE A 215 3.85 14.58 -9.56
C ILE A 215 2.41 14.50 -9.04
N VAL A 216 2.19 13.86 -7.88
CA VAL A 216 0.84 13.78 -7.29
C VAL A 216 0.31 15.17 -6.98
N ASP A 217 1.15 16.07 -6.46
CA ASP A 217 0.74 17.45 -6.14
C ASP A 217 0.31 18.24 -7.37
N GLN A 218 0.97 18.04 -8.52
CA GLN A 218 0.67 18.70 -9.79
C GLN A 218 -0.58 18.15 -10.48
N CYS A 219 -1.10 17.00 -10.06
CA CYS A 219 -2.27 16.38 -10.65
C CYS A 219 -3.57 16.81 -9.98
N HIS A 220 -4.68 16.74 -10.72
CA HIS A 220 -6.02 17.01 -10.21
C HIS A 220 -6.56 15.83 -9.40
N PHE A 221 -6.30 14.63 -9.88
CA PHE A 221 -6.83 13.37 -9.36
C PHE A 221 -5.75 12.28 -9.27
N VAL A 222 -6.02 11.27 -8.47
CA VAL A 222 -5.27 10.01 -8.46
C VAL A 222 -6.13 8.92 -9.09
N ILE A 223 -5.54 8.07 -9.93
CA ILE A 223 -6.21 6.93 -10.54
C ILE A 223 -5.45 5.64 -10.26
N LEU A 224 -6.11 4.68 -9.61
CA LEU A 224 -5.53 3.42 -9.17
C LEU A 224 -6.36 2.23 -9.71
N PRO A 225 -6.31 1.94 -11.02
CA PRO A 225 -7.05 0.83 -11.58
C PRO A 225 -6.55 -0.51 -11.00
N ILE A 226 -7.46 -1.35 -10.54
CA ILE A 226 -7.19 -2.69 -10.03
C ILE A 226 -7.76 -3.69 -11.04
N VAL A 227 -6.90 -4.30 -11.83
CA VAL A 227 -7.32 -5.07 -13.01
C VAL A 227 -7.32 -6.56 -12.77
N ASN A 228 -6.37 -7.03 -12.00
CA ASN A 228 -6.23 -8.45 -11.74
C ASN A 228 -6.79 -8.77 -10.36
N ARG A 229 -7.94 -9.46 -10.35
CA ARG A 229 -8.65 -9.85 -9.14
C ARG A 229 -8.14 -11.16 -8.53
N ASN A 230 -6.86 -11.49 -8.73
CA ASN A 230 -6.28 -12.60 -7.99
C ASN A 230 -6.22 -12.27 -6.48
N GLU A 231 -6.23 -13.30 -5.66
CA GLU A 231 -6.27 -13.17 -4.20
C GLU A 231 -5.13 -12.29 -3.65
N ASN A 232 -3.93 -12.36 -4.25
CA ASN A 232 -2.81 -11.53 -3.82
C ASN A 232 -3.10 -10.03 -3.99
N ILE A 233 -3.81 -9.62 -5.04
CA ILE A 233 -4.18 -8.22 -5.26
C ILE A 233 -5.32 -7.81 -4.33
N LEU A 234 -6.30 -8.69 -4.15
CA LEU A 234 -7.44 -8.45 -3.26
C LEU A 234 -7.01 -8.36 -1.77
N ALA A 235 -5.89 -9.00 -1.43
CA ALA A 235 -5.32 -8.98 -0.08
C ALA A 235 -4.44 -7.75 0.22
N LYS A 236 -4.18 -6.88 -0.77
CA LYS A 236 -3.33 -5.69 -0.60
C LYS A 236 -3.93 -4.69 0.36
N SER A 237 -3.06 -4.04 1.12
CA SER A 237 -3.44 -2.90 1.97
C SER A 237 -3.80 -1.66 1.13
N PRO A 238 -4.57 -0.71 1.70
CA PRO A 238 -5.04 0.47 1.00
C PRO A 238 -4.01 1.61 0.90
N ASN A 239 -2.72 1.37 1.13
CA ASN A 239 -1.67 2.39 1.23
C ASN A 239 -1.69 3.44 0.12
N ARG A 240 -1.83 3.01 -1.14
CA ARG A 240 -1.85 3.94 -2.27
C ARG A 240 -3.10 4.84 -2.27
N LEU A 241 -4.24 4.29 -1.86
CA LEU A 241 -5.47 5.05 -1.72
C LEU A 241 -5.36 6.06 -0.58
N ILE A 242 -4.86 5.62 0.57
CA ILE A 242 -4.59 6.48 1.74
C ILE A 242 -3.64 7.62 1.36
N ASP A 243 -2.54 7.29 0.68
CA ASP A 243 -1.54 8.26 0.22
C ASP A 243 -2.17 9.34 -0.69
N GLY A 244 -3.00 8.94 -1.65
CA GLY A 244 -3.70 9.87 -2.53
C GLY A 244 -4.65 10.83 -1.79
N LEU A 245 -5.48 10.30 -0.87
CA LEU A 245 -6.39 11.12 -0.06
C LEU A 245 -5.63 12.07 0.87
N GLN A 246 -4.57 11.60 1.57
CA GLN A 246 -3.76 12.45 2.44
C GLN A 246 -3.05 13.58 1.67
N ARG A 247 -2.75 13.36 0.38
CA ARG A 247 -2.24 14.40 -0.51
C ARG A 247 -3.33 15.37 -1.03
N GLY A 248 -4.55 15.31 -0.49
CA GLY A 248 -5.66 16.18 -0.90
C GLY A 248 -6.22 15.87 -2.28
N LYS A 249 -6.07 14.62 -2.77
CA LYS A 249 -6.54 14.21 -4.10
C LYS A 249 -7.69 13.23 -4.00
N LEU A 250 -8.72 13.43 -4.83
CA LEU A 250 -9.73 12.39 -5.03
C LEU A 250 -9.12 11.19 -5.73
N VAL A 251 -9.42 10.00 -5.21
CA VAL A 251 -8.91 8.75 -5.76
C VAL A 251 -10.00 8.04 -6.55
N PHE A 252 -9.69 7.68 -7.80
CA PHE A 252 -10.49 6.79 -8.63
C PHE A 252 -9.89 5.38 -8.56
N THR A 253 -10.71 4.38 -8.23
CA THR A 253 -10.28 2.99 -8.13
C THR A 253 -11.41 2.04 -8.53
N ASN A 254 -11.22 0.71 -8.40
CA ASN A 254 -12.24 -0.29 -8.72
C ASN A 254 -12.85 -0.89 -7.46
N THR A 255 -14.07 -1.38 -7.57
CA THR A 255 -14.72 -2.21 -6.54
C THR A 255 -14.03 -3.57 -6.37
N GLY A 256 -14.30 -4.26 -5.26
CA GLY A 256 -13.88 -5.65 -5.04
C GLY A 256 -12.52 -5.82 -4.36
N VAL A 257 -11.86 -4.74 -3.96
CA VAL A 257 -10.70 -4.80 -3.04
C VAL A 257 -11.22 -4.54 -1.62
N ASN A 258 -11.32 -5.58 -0.80
CA ASN A 258 -11.95 -5.49 0.52
C ASN A 258 -11.35 -4.41 1.42
N SER A 259 -10.04 -4.21 1.33
CA SER A 259 -9.35 -3.16 2.09
C SER A 259 -9.70 -1.73 1.65
N TYR A 260 -10.32 -1.56 0.48
CA TYR A 260 -10.78 -0.25 -0.02
C TYR A 260 -12.23 0.05 0.36
N GLU A 261 -13.01 -0.95 0.78
CA GLU A 261 -14.41 -0.76 1.15
C GLU A 261 -14.65 0.28 2.25
N PRO A 262 -13.82 0.41 3.31
CA PRO A 262 -13.95 1.48 4.29
C PRO A 262 -13.86 2.90 3.69
N PHE A 263 -13.25 3.03 2.51
CA PHE A 263 -13.06 4.31 1.80
C PHE A 263 -14.13 4.58 0.74
N ARG A 264 -15.16 3.75 0.63
CA ARG A 264 -16.20 3.86 -0.43
C ARG A 264 -16.84 5.23 -0.50
N ASN A 265 -17.08 5.88 0.64
CA ASN A 265 -17.72 7.18 0.69
C ASN A 265 -16.77 8.34 0.38
N TYR A 266 -15.47 8.09 0.35
CA TYR A 266 -14.41 9.10 0.21
C TYR A 266 -13.72 9.06 -1.16
N THR A 267 -13.96 8.02 -1.95
CA THR A 267 -13.34 7.76 -3.25
C THR A 267 -14.41 7.50 -4.30
N TYR A 268 -14.01 7.46 -5.58
CA TYR A 268 -14.88 7.02 -6.64
C TYR A 268 -14.47 5.66 -7.18
N PHE A 269 -15.44 4.77 -7.26
CA PHE A 269 -15.25 3.42 -7.78
C PHE A 269 -15.71 3.34 -9.23
N GLY A 270 -14.81 3.01 -10.13
CA GLY A 270 -15.12 2.60 -11.48
C GLY A 270 -15.64 1.16 -11.51
N GLY A 271 -16.40 0.83 -12.54
CA GLY A 271 -16.84 -0.55 -12.81
C GLY A 271 -15.67 -1.45 -13.25
N ASP A 272 -15.97 -2.73 -13.44
CA ASP A 272 -15.00 -3.80 -13.70
C ASP A 272 -14.16 -3.59 -14.98
N ASN A 273 -14.70 -2.86 -15.96
CA ASN A 273 -14.06 -2.64 -17.27
C ASN A 273 -13.55 -1.21 -17.43
N TYR A 274 -12.84 -0.68 -16.44
CA TYR A 274 -12.32 0.70 -16.46
C TYR A 274 -13.39 1.78 -16.68
N ASN A 275 -14.66 1.48 -16.35
CA ASN A 275 -15.76 2.41 -16.55
C ASN A 275 -15.72 3.53 -15.50
N TYR A 276 -14.82 4.47 -15.70
CA TYR A 276 -14.69 5.66 -14.89
C TYR A 276 -15.44 6.87 -15.47
N ALA A 277 -16.09 6.75 -16.64
CA ALA A 277 -16.73 7.88 -17.31
C ALA A 277 -17.77 8.58 -16.42
N ASN A 278 -18.71 7.81 -15.83
CA ASN A 278 -19.75 8.39 -14.97
C ASN A 278 -19.19 9.01 -13.68
N PRO A 279 -18.36 8.33 -12.87
CA PRO A 279 -17.79 8.94 -11.68
C PRO A 279 -16.87 10.13 -12.02
N PHE A 280 -16.17 10.09 -13.15
CA PHE A 280 -15.34 11.21 -13.57
C PHE A 280 -16.19 12.42 -14.01
N LYS A 281 -17.23 12.20 -14.82
CA LYS A 281 -18.19 13.24 -15.20
C LYS A 281 -18.84 13.88 -13.96
N TYR A 282 -19.19 13.06 -12.97
CA TYR A 282 -19.74 13.58 -11.72
C TYR A 282 -18.70 14.44 -10.98
N ALA A 283 -17.47 13.97 -10.85
CA ALA A 283 -16.41 14.67 -10.13
C ALA A 283 -16.10 16.07 -10.71
N ILE A 284 -16.02 16.20 -12.04
CA ILE A 284 -15.71 17.51 -12.68
C ILE A 284 -16.86 18.51 -12.56
N ASN A 285 -18.10 18.03 -12.37
CA ASN A 285 -19.27 18.90 -12.26
C ASN A 285 -19.69 19.18 -10.81
N ASN A 286 -19.11 18.51 -9.81
CA ASN A 286 -19.50 18.62 -8.41
C ASN A 286 -18.26 18.87 -7.51
N ARG A 287 -17.56 19.97 -7.79
CA ARG A 287 -16.30 20.32 -7.13
C ARG A 287 -16.39 20.32 -5.59
N ASP A 288 -17.42 20.94 -5.04
CA ASP A 288 -17.56 21.08 -3.58
C ASP A 288 -17.81 19.72 -2.91
N GLU A 289 -18.56 18.84 -3.55
CA GLU A 289 -18.74 17.46 -3.09
C GLU A 289 -17.41 16.68 -3.13
N VAL A 290 -16.60 16.87 -4.15
CA VAL A 290 -15.27 16.26 -4.26
C VAL A 290 -14.37 16.72 -3.12
N LEU A 291 -14.31 18.04 -2.86
CA LEU A 291 -13.51 18.59 -1.77
C LEU A 291 -13.97 18.07 -0.40
N ARG A 292 -15.28 17.99 -0.18
CA ARG A 292 -15.86 17.41 1.04
C ARG A 292 -15.46 15.95 1.20
N ARG A 293 -15.59 15.11 0.15
CA ARG A 293 -15.22 13.68 0.20
C ARG A 293 -13.74 13.48 0.53
N ILE A 294 -12.85 14.29 -0.05
CA ILE A 294 -11.41 14.22 0.25
C ILE A 294 -11.20 14.52 1.74
N LYS A 295 -11.81 15.60 2.25
CA LYS A 295 -11.67 16.01 3.65
C LYS A 295 -12.21 14.94 4.60
N ASP A 296 -13.41 14.44 4.37
CA ASP A 296 -14.00 13.36 5.17
C ASP A 296 -13.12 12.10 5.15
N GLY A 297 -12.51 11.78 4.00
CA GLY A 297 -11.57 10.67 3.85
C GLY A 297 -10.26 10.90 4.63
N GLN A 298 -9.74 12.10 4.63
CA GLN A 298 -8.59 12.49 5.45
C GLN A 298 -8.89 12.39 6.95
N ASP A 299 -10.06 12.86 7.38
CA ASP A 299 -10.49 12.77 8.77
C ASP A 299 -10.66 11.30 9.22
N TYR A 300 -11.16 10.44 8.33
CA TYR A 300 -11.19 9.00 8.56
C TYR A 300 -9.77 8.41 8.72
N ILE A 301 -8.83 8.79 7.85
CA ILE A 301 -7.45 8.33 7.89
C ILE A 301 -6.76 8.79 9.19
N ASP A 302 -6.93 10.04 9.57
CA ASP A 302 -6.37 10.59 10.81
C ASP A 302 -6.90 9.88 12.05
N LYS A 303 -8.13 9.38 11.99
CA LYS A 303 -8.75 8.62 13.08
C LYS A 303 -8.33 7.16 13.16
N HIS A 304 -7.86 6.55 12.06
CA HIS A 304 -7.66 5.09 11.98
C HIS A 304 -6.27 4.66 11.54
N HIS A 305 -5.47 5.53 10.93
CA HIS A 305 -4.22 5.15 10.24
C HIS A 305 -3.01 6.02 10.63
N THR A 306 -3.08 6.76 11.75
CA THR A 306 -1.89 7.51 12.21
C THR A 306 -0.80 6.56 12.71
N PRO A 307 0.49 6.96 12.63
CA PRO A 307 1.56 6.21 13.24
C PRO A 307 1.31 5.86 14.71
N ASP A 308 0.73 6.80 15.48
CA ASP A 308 0.41 6.61 16.91
C ASP A 308 -0.65 5.55 17.15
N ILE A 309 -1.72 5.53 16.33
CA ILE A 309 -2.77 4.54 16.46
C ILE A 309 -2.23 3.15 16.10
N ILE A 310 -1.49 3.05 15.01
CA ILE A 310 -0.90 1.78 14.57
C ILE A 310 0.22 1.34 15.52
N GLY A 311 1.04 2.25 16.02
CA GLY A 311 2.03 1.95 17.04
C GLY A 311 1.42 1.38 18.33
N LYS A 312 0.29 1.93 18.79
CA LYS A 312 -0.47 1.37 19.92
C LYS A 312 -0.98 -0.04 19.65
N GLN A 313 -1.49 -0.33 18.45
CA GLN A 313 -1.90 -1.69 18.09
C GLN A 313 -0.72 -2.67 18.12
N TRP A 314 0.48 -2.25 17.70
CA TRP A 314 1.68 -3.04 17.85
C TRP A 314 2.06 -3.28 19.33
N ILE A 315 1.91 -2.30 20.21
CA ILE A 315 2.14 -2.47 21.65
C ILE A 315 1.14 -3.47 22.26
N GLU A 316 -0.11 -3.45 21.81
CA GLU A 316 -1.15 -4.35 22.32
C GLU A 316 -0.87 -5.84 22.09
N ILE A 317 -0.09 -6.19 21.05
CA ILE A 317 0.27 -7.59 20.79
C ILE A 317 1.10 -8.21 21.92
N GLU A 318 1.78 -7.40 22.75
CA GLU A 318 2.52 -7.90 23.91
C GLU A 318 1.66 -8.75 24.85
N ARG A 319 0.37 -8.45 24.92
CA ARG A 319 -0.60 -9.20 25.76
C ARG A 319 -1.06 -10.52 25.10
N LEU A 320 -0.81 -10.68 23.80
CA LEU A 320 -1.23 -11.83 23.00
C LEU A 320 -0.09 -12.84 22.78
N VAL A 321 1.16 -12.47 23.09
CA VAL A 321 2.40 -13.23 22.95
C VAL A 321 2.88 -13.70 24.33
#